data_8d1ff32fa24d67e19063fe9a46c78547
#
_entry.id   8d1ff32fa24d67e19063fe9a46c78547
#
_cell.length_a   1.000
_cell.length_b   1.000
_cell.length_c   1.000
_cell.angle_alpha   90.00
_cell.angle_beta   90.00
_cell.angle_gamma   90.00
#
_symmetry.space_group_name_H-M   'P 1'
#
loop_
_entity.id
_entity.type
_entity.pdbx_description
1 polymer ?
#
loop_
_entity_poly.entity_id
_entity_poly.type
_entity_poly.pdbx_seq_one_letter_code
_entity_poly.pdbx_strand_id
1 'polypeptide(L)'
;MVANNIPDDRSYTDEHEWVMISPGQTSVPSTPVRVGITSVAAAALGELVFLDLPDVGSDIEAGQSCGEVESTKTVSELYPPVSGKVTSLNQAAIDDPSLVTQDPYGTGWLFEVQATQLGPLLTAEVYAEKNGA
;
A
#
# COMPACT_ATOMS: atom_id res chain seq x y z
N MET A 1 -7.31 16.10 17.97
CA MET A 1 -7.64 15.14 17.00
C MET A 1 -6.43 14.42 16.47
N VAL A 2 -6.65 13.29 15.99
CA VAL A 2 -5.56 12.51 15.49
C VAL A 2 -5.25 12.92 14.08
N ALA A 3 -4.08 13.37 13.88
CA ALA A 3 -3.60 13.47 12.53
C ALA A 3 -3.45 12.08 11.96
N ASN A 4 -3.38 11.97 10.67
CA ASN A 4 -3.09 10.72 10.03
C ASN A 4 -1.72 10.24 10.52
N ASN A 5 -1.69 9.04 11.02
CA ASN A 5 -0.45 8.45 11.48
C ASN A 5 0.36 7.99 10.27
N ILE A 6 1.58 8.51 10.15
CA ILE A 6 2.47 8.15 9.04
C ILE A 6 3.74 7.56 9.65
N PRO A 7 3.82 6.22 9.76
CA PRO A 7 5.02 5.58 10.31
C PRO A 7 6.27 5.93 9.52
N ASP A 8 7.38 6.12 10.22
CA ASP A 8 8.65 6.52 9.61
C ASP A 8 9.60 5.34 9.37
N ASP A 9 9.11 4.11 9.49
CA ASP A 9 9.89 2.89 9.29
C ASP A 9 9.71 2.29 7.91
N ARG A 10 9.04 2.98 7.00
CA ARG A 10 8.74 2.49 5.66
C ARG A 10 8.71 3.62 4.65
N SER A 11 8.47 3.26 3.38
CA SER A 11 8.46 4.22 2.27
C SER A 11 7.07 4.37 1.69
N TYR A 12 6.83 5.45 0.95
CA TYR A 12 5.50 5.85 0.49
C TYR A 12 5.52 6.29 -0.97
N THR A 13 4.32 6.34 -1.58
CA THR A 13 4.15 6.87 -2.94
C THR A 13 3.16 8.03 -2.95
N ASP A 14 3.16 8.80 -4.02
CA ASP A 14 2.17 9.85 -4.24
C ASP A 14 0.75 9.29 -4.43
N GLU A 15 0.64 8.00 -4.71
CA GLU A 15 -0.65 7.33 -4.90
C GLU A 15 -1.19 6.76 -3.59
N HIS A 16 -0.58 7.11 -2.46
CA HIS A 16 -1.04 6.74 -1.12
C HIS A 16 -0.91 5.26 -0.79
N GLU A 17 0.11 4.62 -1.35
CA GLU A 17 0.52 3.29 -0.89
C GLU A 17 1.79 3.38 -0.07
N TRP A 18 1.95 2.42 0.82
CA TRP A 18 3.20 2.23 1.53
C TRP A 18 3.82 0.90 1.15
N VAL A 19 5.13 0.81 1.29
CA VAL A 19 5.85 -0.45 1.10
C VAL A 19 6.89 -0.58 2.22
N MET A 20 7.05 -1.78 2.73
CA MET A 20 7.94 -2.03 3.86
C MET A 20 9.39 -2.10 3.37
N ILE A 21 9.89 -0.97 2.91
CA ILE A 21 11.27 -0.75 2.50
C ILE A 21 11.77 0.42 3.31
N SER A 22 12.99 0.30 3.85
CA SER A 22 13.56 1.34 4.70
C SER A 22 13.63 2.68 3.98
N PRO A 23 13.36 3.79 4.69
CA PRO A 23 13.44 5.13 4.10
C PRO A 23 14.83 5.37 3.50
N GLY A 24 14.86 5.88 2.28
CA GLY A 24 16.11 6.19 1.61
C GLY A 24 16.84 5.00 1.00
N GLN A 25 16.33 3.80 1.17
CA GLN A 25 16.94 2.61 0.57
C GLN A 25 16.79 2.68 -0.95
N THR A 26 17.90 2.45 -1.67
CA THR A 26 17.90 2.46 -3.13
C THR A 26 18.10 1.07 -3.72
N SER A 27 18.49 0.11 -2.91
CA SER A 27 18.69 -1.27 -3.38
C SER A 27 17.38 -2.06 -3.30
N VAL A 28 17.20 -2.98 -4.22
CA VAL A 28 16.03 -3.85 -4.24
C VAL A 28 16.13 -4.85 -3.09
N PRO A 29 15.08 -5.01 -2.26
CA PRO A 29 15.09 -6.01 -1.20
C PRO A 29 15.23 -7.43 -1.74
N SER A 30 15.94 -8.27 -0.99
CA SER A 30 16.15 -9.66 -1.39
C SER A 30 15.00 -10.59 -0.99
N THR A 31 14.12 -10.13 -0.09
CA THR A 31 12.97 -10.90 0.37
C THR A 31 11.69 -10.14 0.04
N PRO A 32 10.53 -10.85 -0.03
CA PRO A 32 9.27 -10.18 -0.30
C PRO A 32 8.96 -9.10 0.72
N VAL A 33 8.33 -8.03 0.26
CA VAL A 33 7.94 -6.90 1.11
C VAL A 33 6.44 -6.68 1.05
N ARG A 34 5.88 -6.23 2.16
CA ARG A 34 4.46 -5.93 2.25
C ARG A 34 4.14 -4.56 1.67
N VAL A 35 2.95 -4.49 1.08
CA VAL A 35 2.40 -3.26 0.50
C VAL A 35 1.01 -3.06 1.07
N GLY A 36 0.65 -1.82 1.33
CA GLY A 36 -0.69 -1.47 1.76
C GLY A 36 -1.03 -0.04 1.39
N ILE A 37 -2.19 0.43 1.82
CA ILE A 37 -2.59 1.83 1.63
C ILE A 37 -2.37 2.60 2.93
N THR A 38 -2.17 3.91 2.80
CA THR A 38 -1.89 4.75 3.96
C THR A 38 -3.17 5.09 4.72
N SER A 39 -3.01 5.63 5.92
CA SER A 39 -4.13 6.15 6.70
C SER A 39 -4.83 7.30 5.99
N VAL A 40 -4.10 8.07 5.17
CA VAL A 40 -4.68 9.15 4.36
C VAL A 40 -5.66 8.55 3.35
N ALA A 41 -5.25 7.52 2.62
CA ALA A 41 -6.12 6.85 1.66
C ALA A 41 -7.30 6.18 2.37
N ALA A 42 -7.05 5.48 3.47
CA ALA A 42 -8.10 4.79 4.20
C ALA A 42 -9.17 5.77 4.70
N ALA A 43 -8.74 6.92 5.23
CA ALA A 43 -9.68 7.95 5.70
C ALA A 43 -10.50 8.53 4.56
N ALA A 44 -9.87 8.76 3.40
CA ALA A 44 -10.56 9.33 2.23
C ALA A 44 -11.57 8.36 1.64
N LEU A 45 -11.28 7.06 1.64
CA LEU A 45 -12.16 6.05 1.07
C LEU A 45 -13.37 5.77 1.96
N GLY A 46 -13.18 5.77 3.27
CA GLY A 46 -14.23 5.44 4.21
C GLY A 46 -14.40 3.93 4.34
N GLU A 47 -15.64 3.46 4.44
CA GLU A 47 -15.91 2.04 4.67
C GLU A 47 -15.61 1.21 3.44
N LEU A 48 -14.64 0.31 3.55
CA LEU A 48 -14.25 -0.58 2.45
C LEU A 48 -15.14 -1.80 2.41
N VAL A 49 -15.54 -2.19 1.21
CA VAL A 49 -16.45 -3.31 1.00
C VAL A 49 -15.86 -4.41 0.13
N PHE A 50 -14.83 -4.12 -0.65
CA PHE A 50 -14.24 -5.12 -1.53
C PHE A 50 -12.80 -4.77 -1.91
N LEU A 51 -11.96 -5.77 -1.96
CA LEU A 51 -10.57 -5.64 -2.40
C LEU A 51 -10.36 -6.55 -3.62
N ASP A 52 -9.97 -5.96 -4.74
CA ASP A 52 -9.57 -6.70 -5.93
C ASP A 52 -8.06 -6.60 -6.06
N LEU A 53 -7.37 -7.58 -5.50
CA LEU A 53 -5.91 -7.58 -5.44
C LEU A 53 -5.31 -8.38 -6.60
N PRO A 54 -4.05 -8.10 -6.97
CA PRO A 54 -3.40 -8.87 -8.04
C PRO A 54 -3.21 -10.32 -7.60
N ASP A 55 -3.28 -11.24 -8.58
CA ASP A 55 -3.12 -12.66 -8.27
C ASP A 55 -1.70 -13.01 -7.83
N VAL A 56 -1.58 -13.99 -6.94
CA VAL A 56 -0.28 -14.54 -6.59
C VAL A 56 0.37 -15.09 -7.86
N GLY A 57 1.63 -14.78 -8.05
CA GLY A 57 2.38 -15.18 -9.24
C GLY A 57 2.32 -14.20 -10.39
N SER A 58 1.46 -13.18 -10.31
CA SER A 58 1.38 -12.18 -11.37
C SER A 58 2.53 -11.18 -11.25
N ASP A 59 2.91 -10.60 -12.39
CA ASP A 59 3.90 -9.53 -12.41
C ASP A 59 3.19 -8.19 -12.37
N ILE A 60 3.64 -7.31 -11.48
CA ILE A 60 3.11 -5.95 -11.37
C ILE A 60 4.21 -4.96 -11.69
N GLU A 61 3.83 -3.76 -12.10
CA GLU A 61 4.77 -2.73 -12.52
C GLU A 61 4.50 -1.43 -11.75
N ALA A 62 5.55 -0.87 -11.18
CA ALA A 62 5.44 0.35 -10.39
C ALA A 62 4.70 1.45 -11.18
N GLY A 63 3.71 2.05 -10.54
CA GLY A 63 2.95 3.13 -11.13
C GLY A 63 1.85 2.72 -12.11
N GLN A 64 1.67 1.42 -12.36
CA GLN A 64 0.59 0.94 -13.22
C GLN A 64 -0.44 0.20 -12.39
N SER A 65 -1.73 0.46 -12.65
CA SER A 65 -2.81 -0.16 -11.87
C SER A 65 -2.67 -1.67 -11.82
N CYS A 66 -2.72 -2.22 -10.60
CA CYS A 66 -2.65 -3.67 -10.39
C CYS A 66 -3.88 -4.23 -9.71
N GLY A 67 -4.84 -3.39 -9.36
CA GLY A 67 -6.04 -3.82 -8.68
C GLY A 67 -6.88 -2.64 -8.23
N GLU A 68 -7.87 -2.90 -7.40
CA GLU A 68 -8.82 -1.88 -6.95
C GLU A 68 -9.21 -2.10 -5.50
N VAL A 69 -9.56 -1.00 -4.83
CA VAL A 69 -10.16 -1.01 -3.50
C VAL A 69 -11.51 -0.32 -3.62
N GLU A 70 -12.57 -1.00 -3.24
CA GLU A 70 -13.92 -0.46 -3.35
C GLU A 70 -14.47 -0.09 -1.98
N SER A 71 -14.99 1.13 -1.87
CA SER A 71 -15.69 1.58 -0.66
C SER A 71 -17.17 1.77 -0.98
N THR A 72 -17.96 2.12 0.04
CA THR A 72 -19.38 2.40 -0.16
C THR A 72 -19.60 3.62 -1.04
N LYS A 73 -18.58 4.48 -1.23
CA LYS A 73 -18.68 5.72 -1.97
C LYS A 73 -18.03 5.69 -3.34
N THR A 74 -16.95 4.91 -3.49
CA THR A 74 -16.11 5.01 -4.68
C THR A 74 -15.22 3.79 -4.86
N VAL A 75 -14.61 3.71 -6.03
CA VAL A 75 -13.60 2.69 -6.34
C VAL A 75 -12.29 3.42 -6.60
N SER A 76 -11.20 2.93 -6.00
CA SER A 76 -9.88 3.50 -6.18
C SER A 76 -8.92 2.44 -6.72
N GLU A 77 -8.14 2.78 -7.73
CA GLU A 77 -7.15 1.86 -8.27
C GLU A 77 -5.91 1.81 -7.39
N LEU A 78 -5.26 0.65 -7.39
CA LEU A 78 -3.99 0.45 -6.67
C LEU A 78 -2.84 0.56 -7.66
N TYR A 79 -1.85 1.39 -7.30
CA TYR A 79 -0.65 1.61 -8.11
C TYR A 79 0.56 1.16 -7.29
N PRO A 80 1.15 0.00 -7.61
CA PRO A 80 2.19 -0.54 -6.74
C PRO A 80 3.42 0.35 -6.66
N PRO A 81 4.06 0.40 -5.49
CA PRO A 81 5.27 1.22 -5.31
C PRO A 81 6.53 0.61 -5.90
N VAL A 82 6.46 -0.66 -6.28
CA VAL A 82 7.61 -1.40 -6.85
C VAL A 82 7.09 -2.30 -7.96
N SER A 83 8.00 -2.68 -8.85
CA SER A 83 7.74 -3.72 -9.85
C SER A 83 8.20 -5.06 -9.28
N GLY A 84 7.54 -6.14 -9.64
CA GLY A 84 7.93 -7.47 -9.19
C GLY A 84 6.81 -8.47 -9.30
N LYS A 85 7.02 -9.61 -8.64
CA LYS A 85 6.07 -10.72 -8.65
C LYS A 85 5.33 -10.79 -7.32
N VAL A 86 4.01 -10.86 -7.37
CA VAL A 86 3.18 -11.00 -6.17
C VAL A 86 3.38 -12.39 -5.58
N THR A 87 3.74 -12.45 -4.30
CA THR A 87 4.05 -13.72 -3.64
C THR A 87 2.97 -14.15 -2.64
N SER A 88 2.19 -13.21 -2.12
CA SER A 88 1.21 -13.53 -1.08
C SER A 88 0.15 -12.44 -1.01
N LEU A 89 -1.07 -12.83 -0.66
CA LEU A 89 -2.18 -11.91 -0.42
C LEU A 89 -2.60 -12.00 1.04
N ASN A 90 -3.09 -10.89 1.58
CA ASN A 90 -3.63 -10.89 2.94
C ASN A 90 -5.08 -11.36 2.89
N GLN A 91 -5.29 -12.66 3.01
CA GLN A 91 -6.62 -13.24 2.93
C GLN A 91 -7.55 -12.71 4.02
N ALA A 92 -7.01 -12.42 5.20
CA ALA A 92 -7.82 -11.87 6.28
C ALA A 92 -8.45 -10.52 5.89
N ALA A 93 -7.72 -9.68 5.18
CA ALA A 93 -8.24 -8.40 4.72
C ALA A 93 -9.22 -8.58 3.56
N ILE A 94 -9.00 -9.57 2.70
CA ILE A 94 -9.95 -9.88 1.62
C ILE A 94 -11.28 -10.31 2.23
N ASP A 95 -11.23 -11.16 3.26
CA ASP A 95 -12.42 -11.65 3.94
C ASP A 95 -13.09 -10.56 4.78
N ASP A 96 -12.31 -9.61 5.30
CA ASP A 96 -12.82 -8.52 6.12
C ASP A 96 -12.09 -7.22 5.76
N PRO A 97 -12.56 -6.49 4.74
CA PRO A 97 -11.91 -5.24 4.32
C PRO A 97 -11.81 -4.17 5.40
N SER A 98 -12.60 -4.26 6.47
CA SER A 98 -12.52 -3.28 7.56
C SER A 98 -11.16 -3.29 8.25
N LEU A 99 -10.40 -4.38 8.15
CA LEU A 99 -9.04 -4.43 8.68
C LEU A 99 -8.15 -3.36 8.06
N VAL A 100 -8.36 -3.05 6.79
CA VAL A 100 -7.55 -2.05 6.09
C VAL A 100 -7.79 -0.65 6.67
N THR A 101 -9.03 -0.31 7.00
CA THR A 101 -9.32 0.99 7.59
C THR A 101 -8.96 1.05 9.06
N GLN A 102 -9.10 -0.06 9.78
CA GLN A 102 -8.81 -0.11 11.21
C GLN A 102 -7.31 -0.11 11.50
N ASP A 103 -6.52 -0.79 10.66
CA ASP A 103 -5.09 -0.95 10.91
C ASP A 103 -4.32 -1.03 9.58
N PRO A 104 -4.27 0.07 8.83
CA PRO A 104 -3.71 0.04 7.47
C PRO A 104 -2.22 -0.31 7.42
N TYR A 105 -1.48 -0.09 8.48
CA TYR A 105 -0.04 -0.36 8.52
C TYR A 105 0.31 -1.71 9.16
N GLY A 106 -0.66 -2.36 9.80
CA GLY A 106 -0.45 -3.64 10.47
C GLY A 106 -1.28 -4.73 9.82
N THR A 107 -2.35 -5.17 10.50
CA THR A 107 -3.16 -6.30 10.02
C THR A 107 -3.87 -6.02 8.70
N GLY A 108 -3.96 -4.77 8.28
CA GLY A 108 -4.61 -4.36 7.03
C GLY A 108 -3.69 -4.26 5.83
N TRP A 109 -2.50 -4.87 5.88
CA TRP A 109 -1.64 -4.93 4.69
C TRP A 109 -2.38 -5.65 3.55
N LEU A 110 -2.02 -5.38 2.30
CA LEU A 110 -2.74 -5.92 1.15
C LEU A 110 -2.06 -7.13 0.52
N PHE A 111 -0.82 -6.98 0.10
CA PHE A 111 -0.11 -8.09 -0.54
C PHE A 111 1.39 -7.97 -0.33
N GLU A 112 2.10 -9.07 -0.62
CA GLU A 112 3.56 -9.10 -0.60
C GLU A 112 4.08 -9.29 -2.01
N VAL A 113 5.20 -8.65 -2.31
CA VAL A 113 5.80 -8.68 -3.63
C VAL A 113 7.30 -8.90 -3.51
N GLN A 114 7.83 -9.80 -4.36
CA GLN A 114 9.27 -9.93 -4.54
C GLN A 114 9.69 -8.89 -5.56
N ALA A 115 10.20 -7.78 -5.08
CA ALA A 115 10.52 -6.64 -5.92
C ALA A 115 11.70 -6.93 -6.85
N THR A 116 11.61 -6.43 -8.08
CA THR A 116 12.69 -6.47 -9.05
C THR A 116 13.19 -5.07 -9.37
N GLN A 117 12.36 -4.06 -9.10
CA GLN A 117 12.71 -2.67 -9.34
C GLN A 117 11.89 -1.79 -8.41
N LEU A 118 12.52 -0.76 -7.86
CA LEU A 118 11.82 0.22 -7.04
C LEU A 118 11.25 1.31 -7.94
N GLY A 119 10.04 1.77 -7.60
CA GLY A 119 9.49 2.98 -8.19
C GLY A 119 9.97 4.21 -7.41
N PRO A 120 9.44 5.40 -7.73
CA PRO A 120 9.73 6.60 -6.95
C PRO A 120 9.14 6.45 -5.55
N LEU A 121 9.99 6.54 -4.52
CA LEU A 121 9.56 6.36 -3.14
C LEU A 121 9.81 7.63 -2.35
N LEU A 122 8.91 7.92 -1.41
CA LEU A 122 8.97 9.08 -0.53
C LEU A 122 9.22 8.62 0.89
N THR A 123 9.91 9.46 1.67
CA THR A 123 9.99 9.24 3.11
C THR A 123 8.66 9.62 3.76
N ALA A 124 8.44 9.17 4.99
CA ALA A 124 7.24 9.54 5.74
C ALA A 124 7.12 11.06 5.88
N GLU A 125 8.24 11.75 6.12
CA GLU A 125 8.24 13.19 6.28
C GLU A 125 7.77 13.90 5.00
N VAL A 126 8.31 13.52 3.87
CA VAL A 126 7.92 14.12 2.57
C VAL A 126 6.47 13.81 2.24
N TYR A 127 6.07 12.57 2.44
CA TYR A 127 4.69 12.16 2.19
C TYR A 127 3.71 12.94 3.08
N ALA A 128 4.01 13.03 4.37
CA ALA A 128 3.15 13.76 5.31
C ALA A 128 3.05 15.23 4.94
N GLU A 129 4.17 15.85 4.56
CA GLU A 129 4.21 17.26 4.16
C GLU A 129 3.32 17.51 2.95
N LYS A 130 3.38 16.62 1.94
CA LYS A 130 2.57 16.74 0.73
C LYS A 130 1.08 16.58 0.99
N ASN A 131 0.71 15.88 2.06
CA ASN A 131 -0.68 15.51 2.33
C ASN A 131 -1.26 16.21 3.55
N GLY A 132 -0.57 17.17 4.10
CA GLY A 132 -1.06 17.95 5.22
C GLY A 132 -1.18 17.16 6.52
N ALA A 133 -0.38 16.11 6.63
CA ALA A 133 -0.45 15.24 7.81
C ALA A 133 0.68 15.55 8.79
#